data_5d0d990b7b92a1a6d7ddbdd082df9429
#
_entry.id   5d0d990b7b92a1a6d7ddbdd082df9429
#
_cell.length_a   1.000
_cell.length_b   1.000
_cell.length_c   1.000
_cell.angle_alpha   90.00
_cell.angle_beta   90.00
_cell.angle_gamma   90.00
#
_symmetry.space_group_name_H-M   'P 1'
#
loop_
_entity.id
_entity.type
_entity.pdbx_description
1 polymer ?
#
loop_
_entity_poly.entity_id
_entity_poly.type
_entity_poly.pdbx_seq_one_letter_code
_entity_poly.pdbx_strand_id
1 'polypeptide(L)'
;ACQDDSNDKEENVEPKEEISDSGDLASRAKRHVQAQLQISATENYTLRIDKAQLDNDGIEDAIISVNRLSFALEKAKQSPNTAKLAEIGYVGNYNFLFFYDGGLDMISPAIVVPSSPYLPLSISFESITSTEYKDVLVQYRIRNSAYRAFFTIENHTLSRYFEWPEFDELGTNSAKAYVFEYLSTANQPRKNILVYPALIELNDSIRDFNTAKPKLIKQKKMIYEFFYLPSQKKYVTYKQ
;
A
#
# COMPACT_ATOMS: atom_id res chain seq x y z
N ALA A 1 -24.27 -72.05 -7.84
CA ALA A 1 -23.68 -71.52 -6.63
C ALA A 1 -22.48 -70.67 -7.02
N CYS A 2 -22.66 -69.40 -7.17
CA CYS A 2 -21.60 -68.42 -7.30
C CYS A 2 -21.80 -67.45 -6.11
N GLN A 3 -20.81 -67.40 -5.24
CA GLN A 3 -20.70 -66.39 -4.20
C GLN A 3 -19.92 -65.22 -4.80
N ASP A 4 -20.52 -64.03 -4.81
CA ASP A 4 -19.87 -62.76 -5.04
C ASP A 4 -19.49 -62.18 -3.69
N ASP A 5 -18.19 -62.14 -3.39
CA ASP A 5 -17.59 -61.41 -2.29
C ASP A 5 -17.25 -60.01 -2.79
N SER A 6 -18.14 -59.03 -2.59
CA SER A 6 -17.85 -57.60 -2.73
C SER A 6 -17.21 -57.09 -1.44
N ASN A 7 -15.90 -56.89 -1.47
CA ASN A 7 -15.11 -56.37 -0.40
C ASN A 7 -15.09 -54.81 -0.53
N ASP A 8 -16.07 -54.13 0.08
CA ASP A 8 -16.10 -52.69 0.23
C ASP A 8 -15.03 -52.29 1.24
N LYS A 9 -13.92 -51.80 0.72
CA LYS A 9 -12.96 -51.05 1.53
C LYS A 9 -13.50 -49.64 1.75
N GLU A 10 -14.04 -49.41 2.95
CA GLU A 10 -14.24 -48.05 3.46
C GLU A 10 -12.88 -47.36 3.55
N GLU A 11 -12.62 -46.39 2.68
CA GLU A 11 -11.55 -45.43 2.82
C GLU A 11 -11.85 -44.54 4.04
N ASN A 12 -11.11 -44.78 5.08
CA ASN A 12 -11.13 -43.97 6.29
C ASN A 12 -10.47 -42.62 5.95
N VAL A 13 -11.27 -41.64 5.50
CA VAL A 13 -10.83 -40.26 5.30
C VAL A 13 -10.65 -39.66 6.69
N GLU A 14 -9.43 -39.65 7.18
CA GLU A 14 -9.07 -38.86 8.37
C GLU A 14 -9.53 -37.41 8.14
N PRO A 15 -10.24 -36.79 9.10
CA PRO A 15 -10.59 -35.39 8.99
C PRO A 15 -9.28 -34.59 9.01
N LYS A 16 -9.04 -33.81 7.95
CA LYS A 16 -8.01 -32.78 7.98
C LYS A 16 -8.33 -31.87 9.17
N GLU A 17 -7.47 -31.87 10.17
CA GLU A 17 -7.50 -30.88 11.22
C GLU A 17 -7.46 -29.50 10.56
N GLU A 18 -8.57 -28.78 10.62
CA GLU A 18 -8.57 -27.33 10.43
C GLU A 18 -7.71 -26.77 11.54
N ILE A 19 -6.48 -26.37 11.17
CA ILE A 19 -5.58 -25.63 12.05
C ILE A 19 -6.31 -24.33 12.36
N SER A 20 -6.98 -24.26 13.50
CA SER A 20 -7.56 -23.03 13.99
C SER A 20 -6.42 -22.01 14.14
N ASP A 21 -6.48 -20.92 13.35
CA ASP A 21 -5.46 -19.88 13.31
C ASP A 21 -5.57 -18.97 14.56
N SER A 22 -5.33 -19.55 15.74
CA SER A 22 -5.55 -18.95 17.05
C SER A 22 -4.40 -18.05 17.53
N GLY A 23 -3.72 -17.39 16.61
CA GLY A 23 -2.68 -16.39 16.94
C GLY A 23 -3.24 -14.96 16.96
N ASP A 24 -2.55 -14.04 17.66
CA ASP A 24 -2.82 -12.61 17.51
C ASP A 24 -2.59 -12.16 16.05
N LEU A 25 -3.16 -11.01 15.67
CA LEU A 25 -3.07 -10.49 14.30
C LEU A 25 -1.61 -10.38 13.81
N ALA A 26 -0.68 -10.03 14.69
CA ALA A 26 0.73 -9.88 14.30
C ALA A 26 1.35 -11.23 13.90
N SER A 27 1.09 -12.28 14.66
CA SER A 27 1.57 -13.64 14.37
C SER A 27 0.93 -14.19 13.10
N ARG A 28 -0.34 -13.98 12.89
CA ARG A 28 -1.10 -14.37 11.68
C ARG A 28 -0.60 -13.63 10.46
N ALA A 29 -0.46 -12.31 10.55
CA ALA A 29 0.09 -11.47 9.48
C ALA A 29 1.48 -11.94 9.07
N LYS A 30 2.35 -12.22 10.04
CA LYS A 30 3.70 -12.73 9.77
C LYS A 30 3.67 -14.05 9.00
N ARG A 31 2.88 -15.04 9.44
CA ARG A 31 2.75 -16.34 8.74
C ARG A 31 2.20 -16.17 7.33
N HIS A 32 1.11 -15.37 7.19
CA HIS A 32 0.49 -15.11 5.90
C HIS A 32 1.44 -14.44 4.91
N VAL A 33 2.13 -13.38 5.34
CA VAL A 33 3.12 -12.65 4.54
C VAL A 33 4.27 -13.56 4.12
N GLN A 34 4.82 -14.36 5.05
CA GLN A 34 5.91 -15.28 4.74
C GLN A 34 5.49 -16.33 3.71
N ALA A 35 4.29 -16.88 3.85
CA ALA A 35 3.75 -17.86 2.89
C ALA A 35 3.50 -17.24 1.51
N GLN A 36 2.82 -16.10 1.45
CA GLN A 36 2.46 -15.45 0.18
C GLN A 36 3.67 -14.92 -0.59
N LEU A 37 4.61 -14.31 0.10
CA LEU A 37 5.81 -13.72 -0.51
C LEU A 37 6.99 -14.69 -0.58
N GLN A 38 6.80 -15.94 -0.16
CA GLN A 38 7.83 -16.99 -0.11
C GLN A 38 9.10 -16.50 0.60
N ILE A 39 8.91 -15.87 1.78
CA ILE A 39 10.00 -15.30 2.56
C ILE A 39 10.69 -16.44 3.33
N SER A 40 12.01 -16.57 3.16
CA SER A 40 12.79 -17.58 3.90
C SER A 40 12.90 -17.23 5.38
N ALA A 41 13.12 -18.23 6.22
CA ALA A 41 13.28 -18.03 7.67
C ALA A 41 14.48 -17.13 8.04
N THR A 42 15.46 -17.00 7.15
CA THR A 42 16.68 -16.20 7.33
C THR A 42 16.61 -14.80 6.73
N GLU A 43 15.52 -14.49 5.97
CA GLU A 43 15.37 -13.19 5.34
C GLU A 43 14.93 -12.13 6.36
N ASN A 44 15.66 -11.03 6.40
CA ASN A 44 15.25 -9.85 7.16
C ASN A 44 14.31 -8.99 6.33
N TYR A 45 13.14 -8.69 6.86
CA TYR A 45 12.16 -7.78 6.27
C TYR A 45 11.47 -6.97 7.36
N THR A 46 10.88 -5.85 6.99
CA THR A 46 10.07 -5.04 7.90
C THR A 46 8.60 -5.33 7.64
N LEU A 47 7.84 -5.57 8.72
CA LEU A 47 6.39 -5.70 8.71
C LEU A 47 5.80 -4.70 9.69
N ARG A 48 4.79 -3.93 9.26
CA ARG A 48 4.06 -2.98 10.10
C ARG A 48 2.56 -3.18 9.91
N ILE A 49 1.80 -3.01 10.99
CA ILE A 49 0.34 -3.12 11.02
C ILE A 49 -0.21 -1.78 11.48
N ASP A 50 -0.99 -1.14 10.62
CA ASP A 50 -1.67 0.12 10.89
C ASP A 50 -3.19 -0.13 10.91
N LYS A 51 -3.83 0.09 12.05
CA LYS A 51 -5.25 -0.23 12.29
C LYS A 51 -6.14 0.97 12.05
N ALA A 52 -7.29 0.75 11.43
CA ALA A 52 -8.36 1.72 11.25
C ALA A 52 -9.66 1.00 10.86
N GLN A 53 -10.78 1.70 10.92
CA GLN A 53 -12.01 1.23 10.30
C GLN A 53 -11.98 1.62 8.82
N LEU A 54 -11.87 0.64 7.92
CA LEU A 54 -11.61 0.84 6.49
C LEU A 54 -12.80 0.46 5.60
N ASP A 55 -13.82 -0.17 6.17
CA ASP A 55 -15.07 -0.45 5.50
C ASP A 55 -16.28 -0.15 6.40
N ASN A 56 -17.50 -0.51 5.98
CA ASN A 56 -18.74 -0.13 6.63
C ASN A 56 -19.31 -1.21 7.57
N ASP A 57 -18.50 -2.14 8.05
CA ASP A 57 -18.97 -3.20 8.95
C ASP A 57 -18.89 -2.82 10.45
N GLY A 58 -18.16 -1.75 10.77
CA GLY A 58 -17.98 -1.25 12.13
C GLY A 58 -16.94 -2.01 12.95
N ILE A 59 -16.20 -2.93 12.34
CA ILE A 59 -15.14 -3.71 12.97
C ILE A 59 -13.78 -3.12 12.59
N GLU A 60 -12.78 -3.22 13.47
CA GLU A 60 -11.45 -2.68 13.24
C GLU A 60 -10.68 -3.53 12.21
N ASP A 61 -10.29 -2.90 11.13
CA ASP A 61 -9.44 -3.46 10.08
C ASP A 61 -7.98 -3.08 10.27
N ALA A 62 -7.12 -3.59 9.37
CA ALA A 62 -5.73 -3.16 9.33
C ALA A 62 -5.12 -3.18 7.92
N ILE A 63 -4.13 -2.32 7.72
CA ILE A 63 -3.20 -2.39 6.61
C ILE A 63 -1.89 -2.99 7.12
N ILE A 64 -1.46 -4.06 6.48
CA ILE A 64 -0.18 -4.70 6.73
C ILE A 64 0.76 -4.27 5.62
N SER A 65 1.80 -3.52 5.95
CA SER A 65 2.83 -3.10 5.00
C SER A 65 4.12 -3.89 5.21
N VAL A 66 4.74 -4.29 4.09
CA VAL A 66 5.96 -5.11 4.10
C VAL A 66 7.01 -4.46 3.21
N ASN A 67 8.24 -4.37 3.73
CA ASN A 67 9.40 -3.90 2.96
C ASN A 67 10.51 -4.96 3.00
N ARG A 68 11.00 -5.34 1.82
CA ARG A 68 12.02 -6.38 1.61
C ARG A 68 13.35 -5.79 1.12
N LEU A 69 13.83 -4.71 1.74
CA LEU A 69 15.08 -4.05 1.35
C LEU A 69 16.27 -5.03 1.38
N SER A 70 16.40 -5.83 2.43
CA SER A 70 17.52 -6.79 2.56
C SER A 70 17.56 -7.77 1.39
N PHE A 71 16.41 -8.30 1.00
CA PHE A 71 16.28 -9.20 -0.13
C PHE A 71 16.64 -8.51 -1.46
N ALA A 72 16.19 -7.25 -1.65
CA ALA A 72 16.53 -6.46 -2.83
C ALA A 72 18.04 -6.27 -2.96
N LEU A 73 18.72 -5.93 -1.84
CA LEU A 73 20.16 -5.72 -1.79
C LEU A 73 20.93 -7.02 -2.07
N GLU A 74 20.51 -8.14 -1.48
CA GLU A 74 21.14 -9.45 -1.72
C GLU A 74 21.03 -9.87 -3.20
N LYS A 75 19.82 -9.75 -3.77
CA LYS A 75 19.61 -10.02 -5.21
C LYS A 75 20.49 -9.15 -6.11
N ALA A 76 20.60 -7.87 -5.78
CA ALA A 76 21.42 -6.96 -6.57
C ALA A 76 22.92 -7.30 -6.48
N LYS A 77 23.42 -7.68 -5.29
CA LYS A 77 24.81 -8.10 -5.09
C LYS A 77 25.15 -9.42 -5.81
N GLN A 78 24.19 -10.33 -5.92
CA GLN A 78 24.35 -11.59 -6.64
C GLN A 78 24.26 -11.44 -8.17
N SER A 79 23.78 -10.29 -8.65
CA SER A 79 23.67 -10.01 -10.07
C SER A 79 25.07 -9.77 -10.69
N PRO A 80 25.37 -10.34 -11.86
CA PRO A 80 26.60 -10.02 -12.59
C PRO A 80 26.59 -8.55 -13.11
N ASN A 81 25.43 -7.92 -13.17
CA ASN A 81 25.27 -6.53 -13.55
C ASN A 81 25.39 -5.61 -12.33
N THR A 82 26.51 -4.90 -12.19
CA THR A 82 26.78 -3.96 -11.09
C THR A 82 25.80 -2.78 -11.03
N ALA A 83 25.12 -2.44 -12.14
CA ALA A 83 24.09 -1.39 -12.17
C ALA A 83 22.85 -1.76 -11.34
N LYS A 84 22.62 -3.06 -11.03
CA LYS A 84 21.47 -3.50 -10.25
C LYS A 84 21.39 -2.89 -8.85
N LEU A 85 22.51 -2.60 -8.21
CA LEU A 85 22.54 -1.89 -6.92
C LEU A 85 21.98 -0.47 -7.04
N ALA A 86 22.34 0.24 -8.12
CA ALA A 86 21.83 1.59 -8.37
C ALA A 86 20.33 1.58 -8.73
N GLU A 87 19.86 0.53 -9.41
CA GLU A 87 18.47 0.39 -9.81
C GLU A 87 17.49 0.20 -8.64
N ILE A 88 17.92 -0.33 -7.49
CA ILE A 88 17.05 -0.60 -6.34
C ILE A 88 16.32 0.66 -5.87
N GLY A 89 16.95 1.84 -5.94
CA GLY A 89 16.35 3.12 -5.57
C GLY A 89 15.28 3.63 -6.55
N TYR A 90 15.10 2.98 -7.69
CA TYR A 90 14.15 3.41 -8.73
C TYR A 90 12.77 2.78 -8.50
N VAL A 91 12.50 1.71 -9.17
CA VAL A 91 11.21 0.99 -9.08
C VAL A 91 11.52 -0.48 -8.89
N GLY A 92 11.02 -1.05 -7.80
CA GLY A 92 11.18 -2.47 -7.51
C GLY A 92 9.95 -3.04 -6.83
N ASN A 93 9.75 -4.34 -6.98
CA ASN A 93 8.63 -5.07 -6.37
C ASN A 93 9.06 -5.61 -4.99
N TYR A 94 9.40 -4.69 -4.08
CA TYR A 94 9.92 -5.01 -2.75
C TYR A 94 9.11 -4.39 -1.61
N ASN A 95 8.12 -3.53 -1.95
CA ASN A 95 7.13 -3.00 -1.04
C ASN A 95 5.76 -3.60 -1.36
N PHE A 96 5.08 -4.08 -0.31
CA PHE A 96 3.81 -4.77 -0.44
C PHE A 96 2.81 -4.24 0.58
N LEU A 97 1.52 -4.33 0.22
CA LEU A 97 0.39 -4.08 1.10
C LEU A 97 -0.50 -5.31 1.14
N PHE A 98 -1.11 -5.54 2.31
CA PHE A 98 -2.19 -6.47 2.50
C PHE A 98 -3.28 -5.77 3.29
N PHE A 99 -4.52 -6.11 3.04
CA PHE A 99 -5.66 -5.70 3.83
C PHE A 99 -6.06 -6.85 4.77
N TYR A 100 -6.19 -6.56 6.05
CA TYR A 100 -6.84 -7.43 7.01
C TYR A 100 -8.25 -6.93 7.23
N ASP A 101 -9.22 -7.74 6.86
CA ASP A 101 -10.65 -7.53 7.08
C ASP A 101 -11.00 -8.10 8.45
N GLY A 102 -11.32 -7.20 9.39
CA GLY A 102 -11.63 -7.59 10.76
C GLY A 102 -12.97 -8.32 10.88
N GLY A 103 -13.94 -7.98 10.02
CA GLY A 103 -15.27 -8.59 10.02
C GLY A 103 -15.26 -10.02 9.51
N LEU A 104 -14.45 -10.32 8.51
CA LEU A 104 -14.27 -11.66 7.96
C LEU A 104 -13.13 -12.43 8.60
N ASP A 105 -12.31 -11.77 9.41
CA ASP A 105 -11.08 -12.32 9.99
C ASP A 105 -10.10 -12.89 8.92
N MET A 106 -9.96 -12.17 7.80
CA MET A 106 -9.20 -12.60 6.62
C MET A 106 -8.13 -11.58 6.24
N ILE A 107 -7.00 -12.08 5.69
CA ILE A 107 -5.96 -11.24 5.09
C ILE A 107 -6.02 -11.40 3.57
N SER A 108 -6.10 -10.28 2.85
CA SER A 108 -6.14 -10.25 1.38
C SER A 108 -4.85 -10.78 0.75
N PRO A 109 -4.86 -11.10 -0.56
CA PRO A 109 -3.63 -11.27 -1.33
C PRO A 109 -2.75 -10.01 -1.30
N ALA A 110 -1.45 -10.21 -1.57
CA ALA A 110 -0.47 -9.12 -1.64
C ALA A 110 -0.74 -8.17 -2.80
N ILE A 111 -0.68 -6.86 -2.53
CA ILE A 111 -0.63 -5.82 -3.54
C ILE A 111 0.79 -5.26 -3.58
N VAL A 112 1.42 -5.31 -4.75
CA VAL A 112 2.73 -4.70 -4.96
C VAL A 112 2.59 -3.20 -5.10
N VAL A 113 3.43 -2.45 -4.38
CA VAL A 113 3.63 -1.01 -4.60
C VAL A 113 5.00 -0.81 -5.23
N PRO A 114 5.09 -0.72 -6.58
CA PRO A 114 6.35 -0.56 -7.28
C PRO A 114 7.03 0.75 -6.85
N SER A 115 8.10 0.64 -6.08
CA SER A 115 8.73 1.80 -5.42
C SER A 115 10.14 1.46 -4.95
N SER A 116 10.89 2.48 -4.53
CA SER A 116 12.19 2.29 -3.89
C SER A 116 12.03 1.64 -2.52
N PRO A 117 12.69 0.51 -2.23
CA PRO A 117 12.65 -0.11 -0.92
C PRO A 117 13.54 0.58 0.11
N TYR A 118 14.36 1.57 -0.26
CA TYR A 118 15.18 2.31 0.71
C TYR A 118 14.36 3.04 1.77
N LEU A 119 13.12 3.38 1.44
CA LEU A 119 12.15 3.88 2.41
C LEU A 119 10.93 2.95 2.45
N PRO A 120 10.49 2.56 3.65
CA PRO A 120 9.23 1.83 3.79
C PRO A 120 8.05 2.72 3.37
N LEU A 121 6.93 2.10 3.01
CA LEU A 121 5.68 2.81 2.73
C LEU A 121 5.24 3.58 3.99
N SER A 122 4.76 4.81 3.80
CA SER A 122 4.12 5.57 4.87
C SER A 122 2.60 5.49 4.69
N ILE A 123 1.91 4.97 5.72
CA ILE A 123 0.46 4.78 5.70
C ILE A 123 -0.18 5.85 6.57
N SER A 124 -1.26 6.44 6.07
CA SER A 124 -2.16 7.31 6.81
C SER A 124 -3.60 7.09 6.38
N PHE A 125 -4.55 7.59 7.16
CA PHE A 125 -5.97 7.36 6.95
C PHE A 125 -6.74 8.67 6.93
N GLU A 126 -7.66 8.81 5.95
CA GLU A 126 -8.51 9.98 5.79
C GLU A 126 -9.92 9.59 5.34
N SER A 127 -10.94 10.33 5.75
CA SER A 127 -12.30 10.15 5.26
C SER A 127 -12.51 10.96 3.99
N ILE A 128 -12.35 10.34 2.83
CA ILE A 128 -12.48 10.99 1.51
C ILE A 128 -13.68 10.43 0.74
N THR A 129 -13.76 9.10 0.60
CA THR A 129 -14.84 8.45 -0.15
C THR A 129 -16.08 8.21 0.68
N SER A 130 -15.95 8.22 2.02
CA SER A 130 -17.04 8.05 2.98
C SER A 130 -16.81 8.91 4.23
N THR A 131 -17.88 9.15 4.99
CA THR A 131 -17.82 9.71 6.35
C THR A 131 -17.80 8.62 7.42
N GLU A 132 -18.13 7.38 7.07
CA GLU A 132 -18.31 6.25 7.99
C GLU A 132 -17.04 5.44 8.18
N TYR A 133 -16.19 5.39 7.17
CA TYR A 133 -14.90 4.69 7.19
C TYR A 133 -13.78 5.55 6.60
N LYS A 134 -12.54 5.06 6.73
CA LYS A 134 -11.34 5.75 6.25
C LYS A 134 -10.85 5.15 4.95
N ASP A 135 -10.34 6.01 4.08
CA ASP A 135 -9.51 5.61 2.95
C ASP A 135 -8.06 5.47 3.39
N VAL A 136 -7.30 4.66 2.66
CA VAL A 136 -5.88 4.40 2.91
C VAL A 136 -5.03 5.26 1.99
N LEU A 137 -4.20 6.11 2.57
CA LEU A 137 -3.26 6.94 1.84
C LEU A 137 -1.87 6.36 2.00
N VAL A 138 -1.24 6.03 0.88
CA VAL A 138 0.07 5.37 0.83
C VAL A 138 1.06 6.30 0.17
N GLN A 139 2.02 6.80 0.95
CA GLN A 139 3.16 7.53 0.42
C GLN A 139 4.30 6.58 0.11
N TYR A 140 4.91 6.73 -1.04
CA TYR A 140 6.04 5.92 -1.49
C TYR A 140 7.03 6.74 -2.33
N ARG A 141 8.23 6.20 -2.52
CA ARG A 141 9.34 6.88 -3.22
C ARG A 141 9.72 6.17 -4.50
N ILE A 142 10.04 6.97 -5.52
CA ILE A 142 10.76 6.57 -6.72
C ILE A 142 11.90 7.57 -6.88
N ARG A 143 13.13 7.16 -6.55
CA ARG A 143 14.30 8.06 -6.53
C ARG A 143 14.04 9.31 -5.66
N ASN A 144 14.29 10.49 -6.23
CA ASN A 144 14.09 11.79 -5.59
C ASN A 144 12.66 12.35 -5.74
N SER A 145 11.69 11.50 -6.10
CA SER A 145 10.27 11.85 -6.20
C SER A 145 9.44 11.05 -5.20
N ALA A 146 8.40 11.66 -4.65
CA ALA A 146 7.44 11.01 -3.76
C ALA A 146 6.04 11.10 -4.35
N TYR A 147 5.29 10.02 -4.20
CA TYR A 147 3.91 9.90 -4.66
C TYR A 147 2.99 9.55 -3.51
N ARG A 148 1.75 9.98 -3.59
CA ARG A 148 0.67 9.55 -2.72
C ARG A 148 -0.40 8.85 -3.53
N ALA A 149 -0.60 7.58 -3.24
CA ALA A 149 -1.69 6.77 -3.78
C ALA A 149 -2.82 6.67 -2.76
N PHE A 150 -4.06 6.68 -3.25
CA PHE A 150 -5.27 6.69 -2.46
C PHE A 150 -6.05 5.41 -2.78
N PHE A 151 -6.38 4.66 -1.74
CA PHE A 151 -7.09 3.40 -1.85
C PHE A 151 -8.35 3.41 -1.00
N THR A 152 -9.36 2.75 -1.48
CA THR A 152 -10.54 2.34 -0.72
C THR A 152 -10.65 0.82 -0.70
N ILE A 153 -11.50 0.27 0.16
CA ILE A 153 -11.76 -1.18 0.16
C ILE A 153 -12.91 -1.47 -0.81
N GLU A 154 -12.67 -2.36 -1.75
CA GLU A 154 -13.69 -2.90 -2.68
C GLU A 154 -13.52 -4.42 -2.74
N ASN A 155 -14.58 -5.18 -2.52
CA ASN A 155 -14.57 -6.64 -2.52
C ASN A 155 -13.45 -7.22 -1.63
N HIS A 156 -13.33 -6.74 -0.39
CA HIS A 156 -12.36 -7.17 0.62
C HIS A 156 -10.89 -7.04 0.18
N THR A 157 -10.60 -6.06 -0.68
CA THR A 157 -9.24 -5.75 -1.13
C THR A 157 -9.05 -4.26 -1.37
N LEU A 158 -7.79 -3.80 -1.38
CA LEU A 158 -7.44 -2.43 -1.68
C LEU A 158 -7.64 -2.11 -3.16
N SER A 159 -8.43 -1.09 -3.47
CA SER A 159 -8.67 -0.56 -4.82
C SER A 159 -8.14 0.87 -4.92
N ARG A 160 -7.15 1.10 -5.80
CA ARG A 160 -6.58 2.44 -6.00
C ARG A 160 -7.49 3.27 -6.89
N TYR A 161 -7.93 4.44 -6.38
CA TYR A 161 -8.81 5.34 -7.11
C TYR A 161 -8.17 6.68 -7.50
N PHE A 162 -7.04 7.06 -6.86
CA PHE A 162 -6.32 8.30 -7.18
C PHE A 162 -4.83 8.16 -6.86
N GLU A 163 -3.98 8.92 -7.56
CA GLU A 163 -2.55 9.01 -7.30
C GLU A 163 -2.01 10.33 -7.82
N TRP A 164 -1.14 10.99 -7.03
CA TRP A 164 -0.49 12.24 -7.42
C TRP A 164 0.88 12.37 -6.77
N PRO A 165 1.85 13.05 -7.41
CA PRO A 165 3.12 13.35 -6.75
C PRO A 165 2.91 14.28 -5.53
N GLU A 166 3.61 14.04 -4.44
CA GLU A 166 3.77 15.01 -3.35
C GLU A 166 4.91 15.96 -3.64
N PHE A 167 5.98 15.43 -4.21
CA PHE A 167 7.03 16.20 -4.85
C PHE A 167 7.71 15.36 -5.92
N ASP A 168 8.29 16.05 -6.89
CA ASP A 168 8.96 15.46 -8.02
C ASP A 168 10.30 16.16 -8.24
N GLU A 169 11.30 15.40 -8.70
CA GLU A 169 12.64 15.89 -9.05
C GLU A 169 13.35 16.68 -7.94
N LEU A 170 13.20 16.25 -6.68
CA LEU A 170 13.80 16.91 -5.51
C LEU A 170 15.31 17.11 -5.69
N GLY A 171 15.79 18.32 -5.41
CA GLY A 171 17.20 18.70 -5.56
C GLY A 171 17.59 19.17 -6.97
N THR A 172 16.63 19.31 -7.88
CA THR A 172 16.84 19.88 -9.22
C THR A 172 16.17 21.25 -9.36
N ASN A 173 16.51 21.99 -10.43
CA ASN A 173 15.84 23.26 -10.75
C ASN A 173 14.40 23.08 -11.24
N SER A 174 14.00 21.88 -11.61
CA SER A 174 12.65 21.53 -12.07
C SER A 174 11.75 21.02 -10.94
N ALA A 175 12.27 20.97 -9.70
CA ALA A 175 11.56 20.39 -8.56
C ALA A 175 10.19 21.05 -8.36
N LYS A 176 9.17 20.21 -8.19
CA LYS A 176 7.79 20.61 -7.92
C LYS A 176 7.30 19.90 -6.67
N ALA A 177 6.42 20.56 -5.92
CA ALA A 177 5.80 19.94 -4.76
C ALA A 177 4.34 20.35 -4.62
N TYR A 178 3.54 19.48 -3.98
CA TYR A 178 2.11 19.62 -3.82
C TYR A 178 1.66 19.24 -2.42
N VAL A 179 0.59 19.90 -1.97
CA VAL A 179 -0.12 19.60 -0.74
C VAL A 179 -1.58 19.38 -1.08
N PHE A 180 -2.22 18.43 -0.40
CA PHE A 180 -3.61 18.04 -0.63
C PHE A 180 -4.51 18.54 0.48
N GLU A 181 -5.73 18.97 0.09
CA GLU A 181 -6.85 19.22 1.00
C GLU A 181 -8.08 18.46 0.46
N TYR A 182 -9.02 18.17 1.36
CA TYR A 182 -10.21 17.40 1.02
C TYR A 182 -11.45 18.22 1.35
N LEU A 183 -12.20 18.61 0.29
CA LEU A 183 -13.35 19.48 0.39
C LEU A 183 -14.65 18.68 0.32
N SER A 184 -15.44 18.76 1.38
CA SER A 184 -16.83 18.27 1.36
C SER A 184 -17.70 19.20 0.50
N THR A 185 -18.47 18.62 -0.41
CA THR A 185 -19.43 19.35 -1.25
C THR A 185 -20.85 18.95 -0.88
N ALA A 186 -21.79 19.90 -1.04
CA ALA A 186 -23.19 19.59 -0.80
C ALA A 186 -23.67 18.50 -1.78
N ASN A 187 -24.44 17.55 -1.27
CA ASN A 187 -25.06 16.46 -2.02
C ASN A 187 -24.10 15.39 -2.59
N GLN A 188 -22.83 15.34 -2.15
CA GLN A 188 -21.91 14.27 -2.54
C GLN A 188 -21.27 13.64 -1.29
N PRO A 189 -21.33 12.31 -1.11
CA PRO A 189 -20.69 11.64 0.01
C PRO A 189 -19.15 11.67 -0.09
N ARG A 190 -18.62 11.80 -1.31
CA ARG A 190 -17.19 11.82 -1.60
C ARG A 190 -16.68 13.26 -1.63
N LYS A 191 -15.56 13.50 -0.94
CA LYS A 191 -14.88 14.80 -0.95
C LYS A 191 -14.13 15.01 -2.26
N ASN A 192 -14.05 16.27 -2.70
CA ASN A 192 -13.14 16.66 -3.76
C ASN A 192 -11.71 16.70 -3.22
N ILE A 193 -10.74 16.36 -4.07
CA ILE A 193 -9.31 16.43 -3.77
C ILE A 193 -8.77 17.71 -4.37
N LEU A 194 -8.33 18.63 -3.51
CA LEU A 194 -7.75 19.90 -3.90
C LEU A 194 -6.22 19.79 -3.87
N VAL A 195 -5.56 20.21 -4.95
CA VAL A 195 -4.11 20.18 -5.08
C VAL A 195 -3.57 21.60 -5.11
N TYR A 196 -2.72 21.91 -4.15
CA TYR A 196 -2.02 23.17 -4.03
C TYR A 196 -0.53 23.00 -4.32
N PRO A 197 0.12 23.92 -5.04
CA PRO A 197 1.57 23.91 -5.13
C PRO A 197 2.17 24.18 -3.74
N ALA A 198 3.36 23.67 -3.51
CA ALA A 198 4.09 23.91 -2.27
C ALA A 198 5.51 24.39 -2.54
N LEU A 199 6.03 25.20 -1.63
CA LEU A 199 7.46 25.49 -1.55
C LEU A 199 8.15 24.31 -0.85
N ILE A 200 9.35 23.99 -1.31
CA ILE A 200 10.18 22.92 -0.75
C ILE A 200 11.21 23.56 0.17
N GLU A 201 11.15 23.26 1.46
CA GLU A 201 12.22 23.58 2.41
C GLU A 201 13.04 22.33 2.69
N LEU A 202 14.33 22.41 2.44
CA LEU A 202 15.32 21.38 2.72
C LEU A 202 16.32 21.87 3.74
N ASN A 203 16.83 20.95 4.55
CA ASN A 203 17.98 21.23 5.40
C ASN A 203 19.25 21.24 4.54
N ASP A 204 20.12 22.23 4.69
CA ASP A 204 21.37 22.41 3.94
C ASP A 204 22.35 21.25 4.11
N SER A 205 22.20 20.41 5.12
CA SER A 205 23.02 19.21 5.34
C SER A 205 22.64 18.00 4.48
N ILE A 206 21.50 18.05 3.75
CA ILE A 206 21.03 16.93 2.93
C ILE A 206 22.00 16.72 1.77
N ARG A 207 22.45 15.45 1.63
CA ARG A 207 23.34 15.01 0.56
C ARG A 207 22.67 13.97 -0.36
N ASP A 208 21.68 13.24 0.15
CA ASP A 208 20.93 12.23 -0.59
C ASP A 208 19.46 12.63 -0.74
N PHE A 209 19.10 13.06 -1.95
CA PHE A 209 17.73 13.45 -2.26
C PHE A 209 16.78 12.26 -2.43
N ASN A 210 17.29 11.04 -2.58
CA ASN A 210 16.45 9.86 -2.74
C ASN A 210 15.77 9.46 -1.42
N THR A 211 16.38 9.80 -0.29
CA THR A 211 15.86 9.52 1.06
C THR A 211 15.47 10.77 1.84
N ALA A 212 15.74 11.96 1.29
CA ALA A 212 15.43 13.23 1.93
C ALA A 212 13.93 13.40 2.22
N LYS A 213 13.61 14.01 3.36
CA LYS A 213 12.25 14.36 3.77
C LYS A 213 12.11 15.88 3.79
N PRO A 214 11.67 16.52 2.69
CA PRO A 214 11.46 17.94 2.64
C PRO A 214 10.27 18.36 3.52
N LYS A 215 10.30 19.59 4.03
CA LYS A 215 9.12 20.24 4.54
C LYS A 215 8.40 20.94 3.37
N LEU A 216 7.12 20.69 3.23
CA LEU A 216 6.28 21.26 2.17
C LEU A 216 5.43 22.39 2.75
N ILE A 217 5.55 23.58 2.19
CA ILE A 217 4.78 24.76 2.61
C ILE A 217 3.74 25.07 1.54
N LYS A 218 2.47 24.79 1.87
CA LYS A 218 1.33 25.04 0.99
C LYS A 218 1.27 26.49 0.53
N GLN A 219 1.09 26.71 -0.77
CA GLN A 219 0.81 28.02 -1.34
C GLN A 219 -0.71 28.32 -1.35
N LYS A 220 -1.06 29.59 -1.49
CA LYS A 220 -2.45 30.02 -1.35
C LYS A 220 -3.36 29.63 -2.51
N LYS A 221 -2.82 29.58 -3.74
CA LYS A 221 -3.62 29.37 -4.94
C LYS A 221 -3.68 27.89 -5.29
N MET A 222 -4.87 27.30 -5.25
CA MET A 222 -5.15 25.96 -5.76
C MET A 222 -4.88 25.90 -7.26
N ILE A 223 -4.35 24.77 -7.74
CA ILE A 223 -4.06 24.55 -9.17
C ILE A 223 -4.93 23.46 -9.78
N TYR A 224 -5.37 22.47 -9.00
CA TYR A 224 -6.30 21.45 -9.47
C TYR A 224 -7.34 21.14 -8.41
N GLU A 225 -8.56 20.90 -8.88
CA GLU A 225 -9.65 20.30 -8.12
C GLU A 225 -10.08 19.02 -8.84
N PHE A 226 -9.99 17.90 -8.15
CA PHE A 226 -10.47 16.62 -8.63
C PHE A 226 -11.77 16.27 -7.93
N PHE A 227 -12.79 15.92 -8.70
CA PHE A 227 -14.08 15.47 -8.22
C PHE A 227 -14.36 14.05 -8.71
N TYR A 228 -15.11 13.31 -7.94
CA TYR A 228 -15.45 11.93 -8.30
C TYR A 228 -16.54 11.90 -9.36
N LEU A 229 -16.27 11.19 -10.46
CA LEU A 229 -17.23 10.98 -11.55
C LEU A 229 -17.80 9.54 -11.45
N PRO A 230 -19.05 9.36 -10.97
CA PRO A 230 -19.63 8.02 -10.73
C PRO A 230 -19.69 7.14 -11.97
N SER A 231 -19.97 7.72 -13.14
CA SER A 231 -20.05 7.01 -14.42
C SER A 231 -18.73 6.37 -14.85
N GLN A 232 -17.59 6.91 -14.39
CA GLN A 232 -16.25 6.41 -14.69
C GLN A 232 -15.57 5.76 -13.47
N LYS A 233 -16.20 5.82 -12.30
CA LYS A 233 -15.66 5.34 -11.01
C LYS A 233 -14.25 5.87 -10.70
N LYS A 234 -13.97 7.13 -11.03
CA LYS A 234 -12.67 7.76 -10.80
C LYS A 234 -12.76 9.25 -10.52
N TYR A 235 -11.69 9.80 -9.98
CA TYR A 235 -11.50 11.23 -9.84
C TYR A 235 -11.02 11.83 -11.15
N VAL A 236 -11.65 12.93 -11.54
CA VAL A 236 -11.35 13.69 -12.77
C VAL A 236 -11.23 15.17 -12.43
N THR A 237 -10.52 15.93 -13.27
CA THR A 237 -10.44 17.39 -13.17
C THR A 237 -10.88 18.03 -14.48
N TYR A 238 -11.42 19.23 -14.40
CA TYR A 238 -11.59 20.03 -15.59
C TYR A 238 -10.21 20.50 -16.08
N LYS A 239 -9.95 20.39 -17.38
CA LYS A 239 -8.80 21.09 -17.97
C LYS A 239 -8.99 22.58 -17.76
N GLN A 240 -8.10 23.18 -16.99
CA GLN A 240 -7.94 24.63 -16.97
C GLN A 240 -7.04 25.06 -18.14
#